data_e8b79764d827c646f31bc974b3afe900
#
_entry.id   e8b79764d827c646f31bc974b3afe900
#
_cell.length_a   1.000
_cell.length_b   1.000
_cell.length_c   1.000
_cell.angle_alpha   90.00
_cell.angle_beta   90.00
_cell.angle_gamma   90.00
#
_symmetry.space_group_name_H-M   'P 1'
#
loop_
_entity.id
_entity.type
_entity.pdbx_description
1 polymer ?
#
loop_
_entity_poly.entity_id
_entity_poly.type
_entity_poly.pdbx_seq_one_letter_code
_entity_poly.pdbx_strand_id
1 'polypeptide(L)'
;MLIIVFSIIGVTAYSTCTDKVDRKNSYDIETNLLVKENKVDNIDNDLQPQRKIKLLDFDANVVAEYIEFKNELNEYAGYVIRDTHSGYIYDYSNEGNLFEGLLSKAGLTYEDLYGGKVYFVNPFEIYVELNDGKIIDLMPQSGNYPSEITEGQLEESFYERKVEFGKPIEPELKSFKISEPVLSRRGSFTPCTIGDFDDLKITDSKGRRVYPHDHCSPTAATTIMKYFSYIGKSSLSSAYSNNDVFAKFYIAMDTNGGVSGSKDSGIVRKNIAPAYTKVGIDLGAKPKESYTLRGTSSKTMIDALKAGKLLHVSVDLLETSEGGHSIAVVSYSNGYFRIADGWSSYFRNVSYSDMSVQQVVSVKY
;
A
#
# COMPACT_ATOMS: atom_id res chain seq x y z
N MET A 1 -39.65 39.42 -15.26
CA MET A 1 -40.32 38.21 -14.79
C MET A 1 -39.92 36.96 -15.60
N LEU A 2 -38.68 36.91 -16.12
CA LEU A 2 -38.23 35.82 -16.98
C LEU A 2 -36.99 35.04 -16.39
N ILE A 3 -36.42 35.54 -15.27
CA ILE A 3 -35.20 34.96 -14.66
C ILE A 3 -35.51 33.89 -13.61
N ILE A 4 -36.73 33.88 -13.06
CA ILE A 4 -37.10 32.93 -11.99
C ILE A 4 -37.50 31.54 -12.54
N VAL A 5 -37.93 31.46 -13.81
CA VAL A 5 -38.39 30.17 -14.39
C VAL A 5 -37.23 29.26 -14.78
N PHE A 6 -36.04 29.79 -15.09
CA PHE A 6 -34.89 28.98 -15.44
C PHE A 6 -34.20 28.32 -14.24
N SER A 7 -34.32 28.89 -13.04
CA SER A 7 -33.71 28.30 -11.83
C SER A 7 -34.47 27.09 -11.31
N ILE A 8 -35.79 27.01 -11.57
CA ILE A 8 -36.62 25.89 -11.09
C ILE A 8 -36.45 24.66 -12.00
N ILE A 9 -36.23 24.85 -13.31
CA ILE A 9 -36.06 23.75 -14.25
C ILE A 9 -34.65 23.10 -14.10
N GLY A 10 -33.64 23.87 -13.71
CA GLY A 10 -32.31 23.37 -13.47
C GLY A 10 -32.18 22.46 -12.21
N VAL A 11 -32.95 22.82 -11.16
CA VAL A 11 -32.94 22.07 -9.89
C VAL A 11 -33.70 20.73 -10.02
N THR A 12 -34.83 20.71 -10.76
CA THR A 12 -35.58 19.48 -10.99
C THR A 12 -34.86 18.49 -11.94
N ALA A 13 -34.07 18.99 -12.88
CA ALA A 13 -33.27 18.12 -13.74
C ALA A 13 -32.08 17.46 -12.99
N TYR A 14 -31.55 18.15 -11.96
CA TYR A 14 -30.47 17.58 -11.14
C TYR A 14 -30.97 16.51 -10.15
N SER A 15 -32.17 16.67 -9.60
CA SER A 15 -32.78 15.72 -8.67
C SER A 15 -33.24 14.41 -9.34
N THR A 16 -33.60 14.46 -10.62
CA THR A 16 -34.05 13.29 -11.34
C THR A 16 -32.88 12.48 -11.98
N CYS A 17 -31.68 13.05 -12.03
CA CYS A 17 -30.51 12.36 -12.54
C CYS A 17 -29.81 11.53 -11.46
N THR A 18 -29.99 11.85 -10.17
CA THR A 18 -29.35 11.12 -9.06
C THR A 18 -30.08 9.84 -8.67
N ASP A 19 -31.39 9.73 -8.92
CA ASP A 19 -32.18 8.52 -8.57
C ASP A 19 -32.15 7.41 -9.62
N LYS A 20 -31.45 7.60 -10.72
CA LYS A 20 -31.23 6.62 -11.78
C LYS A 20 -29.80 6.55 -12.27
N VAL A 21 -28.83 6.79 -11.40
CA VAL A 21 -27.48 6.27 -11.67
C VAL A 21 -27.58 4.77 -11.47
N ASP A 22 -27.92 4.11 -12.54
CA ASP A 22 -27.92 2.66 -12.64
C ASP A 22 -26.64 2.16 -11.99
N ARG A 23 -26.73 1.17 -11.10
CA ARG A 23 -25.55 0.56 -10.46
C ARG A 23 -24.46 0.17 -11.48
N LYS A 24 -24.89 -0.06 -12.72
CA LYS A 24 -24.04 -0.29 -13.86
C LYS A 24 -23.09 0.89 -14.17
N ASN A 25 -23.56 2.15 -14.06
CA ASN A 25 -22.73 3.33 -14.33
C ASN A 25 -21.66 3.62 -13.26
N SER A 26 -21.89 3.22 -12.00
CA SER A 26 -20.87 3.38 -10.97
C SER A 26 -19.68 2.43 -11.17
N TYR A 27 -19.95 1.20 -11.65
CA TYR A 27 -18.89 0.26 -12.03
C TYR A 27 -18.11 0.73 -13.25
N ASP A 28 -18.77 1.38 -14.21
CA ASP A 28 -18.13 1.91 -15.40
C ASP A 28 -17.12 3.03 -15.04
N ILE A 29 -17.38 3.83 -14.00
CA ILE A 29 -16.46 4.87 -13.54
C ILE A 29 -15.23 4.23 -12.87
N GLU A 30 -15.43 3.24 -12.01
CA GLU A 30 -14.36 2.53 -11.31
C GLU A 30 -13.51 1.71 -12.29
N THR A 31 -14.17 0.98 -13.18
CA THR A 31 -13.54 0.25 -14.27
C THR A 31 -12.73 1.18 -15.17
N ASN A 32 -13.28 2.35 -15.53
CA ASN A 32 -12.58 3.37 -16.31
C ASN A 32 -11.38 3.97 -15.58
N LEU A 33 -11.42 4.10 -14.24
CA LEU A 33 -10.28 4.54 -13.46
C LEU A 33 -9.15 3.51 -13.54
N LEU A 34 -9.45 2.26 -13.26
CA LEU A 34 -8.51 1.14 -13.34
C LEU A 34 -7.92 0.96 -14.74
N VAL A 35 -8.74 1.07 -15.79
CA VAL A 35 -8.31 0.93 -17.19
C VAL A 35 -7.51 2.14 -17.67
N LYS A 36 -7.90 3.37 -17.32
CA LYS A 36 -7.18 4.60 -17.74
C LYS A 36 -5.76 4.67 -17.19
N GLU A 37 -5.51 4.07 -16.02
CA GLU A 37 -4.19 4.09 -15.40
C GLU A 37 -3.24 3.08 -16.01
N ASN A 38 -3.74 1.95 -16.47
CA ASN A 38 -2.90 0.86 -16.96
C ASN A 38 -2.29 1.10 -18.34
N LYS A 39 -2.80 2.04 -19.16
CA LYS A 39 -2.31 2.19 -20.57
C LYS A 39 -1.85 0.86 -21.20
N VAL A 40 -2.59 -0.18 -20.97
CA VAL A 40 -2.52 -1.33 -21.84
C VAL A 40 -3.39 -0.96 -23.03
N ASP A 41 -2.75 -0.62 -24.13
CA ASP A 41 -3.39 -0.40 -25.42
C ASP A 41 -4.12 -1.68 -25.81
N ASN A 42 -5.34 -1.92 -25.38
CA ASN A 42 -6.25 -3.03 -25.69
C ASN A 42 -6.81 -3.79 -24.46
N ILE A 43 -7.11 -3.15 -23.35
CA ILE A 43 -8.08 -3.78 -22.43
C ILE A 43 -9.45 -3.25 -22.81
N ASP A 44 -10.22 -4.09 -23.45
CA ASP A 44 -11.65 -3.88 -23.70
C ASP A 44 -12.39 -3.61 -22.41
N ASN A 45 -13.41 -2.77 -22.48
CA ASN A 45 -14.17 -2.15 -21.40
C ASN A 45 -15.02 -3.12 -20.54
N ASP A 46 -14.69 -4.41 -20.44
CA ASP A 46 -15.54 -5.41 -19.85
C ASP A 46 -14.99 -6.06 -18.56
N LEU A 47 -14.48 -5.23 -17.65
CA LEU A 47 -14.20 -5.69 -16.28
C LEU A 47 -15.52 -5.95 -15.56
N GLN A 48 -15.66 -7.16 -15.05
CA GLN A 48 -16.85 -7.58 -14.30
C GLN A 48 -16.54 -7.66 -12.81
N PRO A 49 -17.37 -7.03 -11.94
CA PRO A 49 -17.24 -7.20 -10.51
C PRO A 49 -17.51 -8.65 -10.14
N GLN A 50 -16.49 -9.29 -9.58
CA GLN A 50 -16.56 -10.70 -9.19
C GLN A 50 -17.01 -10.86 -7.76
N ARG A 51 -16.50 -10.02 -6.87
CA ARG A 51 -16.70 -10.17 -5.43
C ARG A 51 -16.84 -8.80 -4.78
N LYS A 52 -17.71 -8.71 -3.78
CA LYS A 52 -17.89 -7.54 -2.94
C LYS A 52 -17.85 -7.92 -1.48
N ILE A 53 -17.10 -7.16 -0.69
CA ILE A 53 -17.02 -7.29 0.75
C ILE A 53 -17.38 -5.93 1.37
N LYS A 54 -18.33 -5.93 2.29
CA LYS A 54 -18.66 -4.75 3.08
C LYS A 54 -17.60 -4.53 4.13
N LEU A 55 -17.13 -3.31 4.23
CA LEU A 55 -16.13 -2.88 5.19
C LEU A 55 -16.82 -1.97 6.21
N LEU A 56 -16.62 -2.28 7.49
CA LEU A 56 -17.37 -1.72 8.61
C LEU A 56 -16.50 -0.76 9.43
N ASP A 57 -17.13 0.23 10.05
CA ASP A 57 -16.56 0.96 11.19
C ASP A 57 -16.72 0.17 12.49
N PHE A 58 -16.26 0.74 13.62
CA PHE A 58 -16.35 0.10 14.93
C PHE A 58 -17.82 -0.16 15.38
N ASP A 59 -18.74 0.74 15.00
CA ASP A 59 -20.17 0.61 15.30
C ASP A 59 -20.90 -0.36 14.33
N ALA A 60 -20.16 -1.08 13.50
CA ALA A 60 -20.64 -2.01 12.48
C ALA A 60 -21.48 -1.35 11.36
N ASN A 61 -21.31 -0.03 11.14
CA ASN A 61 -21.90 0.60 9.95
C ASN A 61 -21.04 0.31 8.72
N VAL A 62 -21.67 0.14 7.56
CA VAL A 62 -20.96 -0.04 6.30
C VAL A 62 -20.40 1.32 5.85
N VAL A 63 -19.09 1.48 5.88
CA VAL A 63 -18.38 2.71 5.53
C VAL A 63 -17.67 2.64 4.20
N ALA A 64 -17.23 1.45 3.81
CA ALA A 64 -16.57 1.22 2.54
C ALA A 64 -16.97 -0.12 1.92
N GLU A 65 -16.63 -0.30 0.66
CA GLU A 65 -16.76 -1.57 -0.07
C GLU A 65 -15.42 -1.92 -0.71
N TYR A 66 -14.99 -3.16 -0.53
CA TYR A 66 -13.97 -3.79 -1.36
C TYR A 66 -14.67 -4.45 -2.55
N ILE A 67 -14.19 -4.15 -3.75
CA ILE A 67 -14.73 -4.71 -4.99
C ILE A 67 -13.58 -5.29 -5.80
N GLU A 68 -13.68 -6.56 -6.12
CA GLU A 68 -12.72 -7.30 -6.94
C GLU A 68 -13.26 -7.46 -8.36
N PHE A 69 -12.37 -7.31 -9.33
CA PHE A 69 -12.69 -7.40 -10.75
C PHE A 69 -12.00 -8.59 -11.42
N LYS A 70 -12.68 -9.12 -12.43
CA LYS A 70 -12.11 -10.07 -13.39
C LYS A 70 -12.24 -9.52 -14.81
N ASN A 71 -11.30 -9.94 -15.67
CA ASN A 71 -11.37 -9.69 -17.10
C ASN A 71 -12.28 -10.72 -17.80
N GLU A 72 -12.47 -10.57 -19.10
CA GLU A 72 -13.26 -11.50 -19.92
C GLU A 72 -12.74 -12.94 -19.90
N LEU A 73 -11.45 -13.14 -19.65
CA LEU A 73 -10.84 -14.45 -19.51
C LEU A 73 -11.05 -15.07 -18.12
N ASN A 74 -11.87 -14.42 -17.27
CA ASN A 74 -12.10 -14.81 -15.89
C ASN A 74 -10.85 -14.80 -15.00
N GLU A 75 -9.83 -14.02 -15.38
CA GLU A 75 -8.63 -13.77 -14.61
C GLU A 75 -8.80 -12.53 -13.73
N TYR A 76 -8.13 -12.48 -12.60
CA TYR A 76 -8.14 -11.29 -11.73
C TYR A 76 -7.57 -10.08 -12.47
N ALA A 77 -8.30 -8.98 -12.42
CA ALA A 77 -7.93 -7.73 -13.07
C ALA A 77 -7.69 -6.60 -12.08
N GLY A 78 -7.80 -6.88 -10.78
CA GLY A 78 -7.54 -5.93 -9.72
C GLY A 78 -8.71 -5.76 -8.76
N TYR A 79 -8.60 -4.76 -7.89
CA TYR A 79 -9.63 -4.39 -6.91
C TYR A 79 -9.67 -2.89 -6.66
N VAL A 80 -10.74 -2.45 -6.00
CA VAL A 80 -10.89 -1.11 -5.44
C VAL A 80 -11.49 -1.19 -4.03
N ILE A 81 -11.01 -0.34 -3.12
CA ILE A 81 -11.68 -0.03 -1.84
C ILE A 81 -12.22 1.40 -1.95
N ARG A 82 -13.52 1.55 -1.82
CA ARG A 82 -14.19 2.85 -1.94
C ARG A 82 -15.14 3.13 -0.80
N ASP A 83 -15.28 4.40 -0.47
CA ASP A 83 -16.29 4.93 0.43
C ASP A 83 -17.69 4.73 -0.14
N THR A 84 -18.62 4.25 0.69
CA THR A 84 -19.99 3.95 0.25
C THR A 84 -20.86 5.20 0.09
N HIS A 85 -20.49 6.34 0.68
CA HIS A 85 -21.25 7.59 0.65
C HIS A 85 -20.75 8.55 -0.42
N SER A 86 -19.45 8.77 -0.44
CA SER A 86 -18.82 9.75 -1.33
C SER A 86 -18.28 9.14 -2.63
N GLY A 87 -18.03 7.83 -2.64
CA GLY A 87 -17.31 7.16 -3.73
C GLY A 87 -15.81 7.45 -3.73
N TYR A 88 -15.28 8.08 -2.67
CA TYR A 88 -13.85 8.30 -2.51
C TYR A 88 -13.10 6.96 -2.54
N ILE A 89 -12.00 6.88 -3.30
CA ILE A 89 -11.20 5.66 -3.41
C ILE A 89 -10.05 5.75 -2.41
N TYR A 90 -10.05 4.83 -1.44
CA TYR A 90 -8.99 4.70 -0.45
C TYR A 90 -7.76 4.00 -1.02
N ASP A 91 -7.99 2.92 -1.78
CA ASP A 91 -6.97 2.02 -2.26
C ASP A 91 -7.44 1.27 -3.50
N TYR A 92 -6.54 0.99 -4.44
CA TYR A 92 -6.81 0.10 -5.57
C TYR A 92 -5.54 -0.54 -6.11
N SER A 93 -5.68 -1.65 -6.79
CA SER A 93 -4.62 -2.26 -7.58
C SER A 93 -5.18 -2.87 -8.86
N ASN A 94 -4.37 -2.84 -9.91
CA ASN A 94 -4.64 -3.50 -11.18
C ASN A 94 -3.89 -4.84 -11.31
N GLU A 95 -3.15 -5.24 -10.29
CA GLU A 95 -2.16 -6.32 -10.40
C GLU A 95 -2.50 -7.52 -9.52
N GLY A 96 -3.46 -7.40 -8.61
CA GLY A 96 -3.72 -8.46 -7.64
C GLY A 96 -5.00 -8.31 -6.85
N ASN A 97 -5.15 -9.18 -5.87
CA ASN A 97 -6.29 -9.31 -5.00
C ASN A 97 -5.83 -9.18 -3.54
N LEU A 98 -6.26 -8.12 -2.86
CA LEU A 98 -5.79 -7.80 -1.52
C LEU A 98 -6.07 -8.93 -0.53
N PHE A 99 -7.30 -9.42 -0.50
CA PHE A 99 -7.70 -10.41 0.49
C PHE A 99 -7.09 -11.80 0.26
N GLU A 100 -6.82 -12.21 -0.97
CA GLU A 100 -6.27 -13.54 -1.22
C GLU A 100 -4.94 -13.77 -0.50
N GLY A 101 -4.03 -12.80 -0.62
CA GLY A 101 -2.73 -12.87 0.05
C GLY A 101 -2.84 -12.77 1.57
N LEU A 102 -3.66 -11.85 2.07
CA LEU A 102 -3.85 -11.63 3.50
C LEU A 102 -4.52 -12.82 4.19
N LEU A 103 -5.59 -13.35 3.59
CA LEU A 103 -6.33 -14.50 4.12
C LEU A 103 -5.47 -15.76 4.14
N SER A 104 -4.73 -16.02 3.05
CA SER A 104 -3.84 -17.18 2.99
C SER A 104 -2.81 -17.17 4.13
N LYS A 105 -2.25 -16.00 4.45
CA LYS A 105 -1.33 -15.83 5.58
C LYS A 105 -2.00 -16.03 6.93
N ALA A 106 -3.28 -15.63 7.06
CA ALA A 106 -4.06 -15.81 8.27
C ALA A 106 -4.61 -17.23 8.45
N GLY A 107 -4.45 -18.10 7.45
CA GLY A 107 -5.10 -19.41 7.42
C GLY A 107 -6.62 -19.30 7.29
N LEU A 108 -7.11 -18.20 6.74
CA LEU A 108 -8.51 -17.89 6.53
C LEU A 108 -8.91 -18.06 5.06
N THR A 109 -10.20 -18.11 4.84
CA THR A 109 -10.84 -18.21 3.51
C THR A 109 -11.83 -17.07 3.30
N TYR A 110 -12.35 -16.93 2.09
CA TYR A 110 -13.42 -15.97 1.82
C TYR A 110 -14.73 -16.30 2.54
N GLU A 111 -14.99 -17.57 2.84
CA GLU A 111 -16.14 -18.00 3.63
C GLU A 111 -16.09 -17.40 5.04
N ASP A 112 -14.91 -17.29 5.62
CA ASP A 112 -14.72 -16.65 6.93
C ASP A 112 -15.09 -15.17 6.89
N LEU A 113 -14.77 -14.46 5.79
CA LEU A 113 -15.19 -13.07 5.60
C LEU A 113 -16.69 -12.90 5.42
N TYR A 114 -17.35 -13.82 4.72
CA TYR A 114 -18.80 -13.74 4.52
C TYR A 114 -19.60 -14.10 5.76
N GLY A 115 -19.05 -14.95 6.61
CA GLY A 115 -19.68 -15.33 7.89
C GLY A 115 -19.37 -14.34 9.02
N GLY A 116 -18.27 -13.59 8.92
CA GLY A 116 -17.77 -12.68 9.93
C GLY A 116 -18.05 -11.21 9.63
N LYS A 117 -17.31 -10.33 10.30
CA LYS A 117 -17.31 -8.89 10.04
C LYS A 117 -15.91 -8.46 9.60
N VAL A 118 -15.83 -7.58 8.61
CA VAL A 118 -14.56 -7.00 8.17
C VAL A 118 -14.54 -5.52 8.55
N TYR A 119 -13.64 -5.16 9.45
CA TYR A 119 -13.45 -3.79 9.90
C TYR A 119 -12.35 -3.12 9.09
N PHE A 120 -12.59 -1.87 8.72
CA PHE A 120 -11.69 -1.07 7.91
C PHE A 120 -11.37 0.25 8.61
N VAL A 121 -10.18 0.40 9.11
CA VAL A 121 -9.70 1.64 9.69
C VAL A 121 -9.08 2.54 8.60
N ASN A 122 -8.20 1.96 7.80
CA ASN A 122 -7.55 2.61 6.65
C ASN A 122 -6.91 1.55 5.73
N PRO A 123 -6.28 1.91 4.59
CA PRO A 123 -5.66 0.95 3.67
C PRO A 123 -4.56 0.06 4.27
N PHE A 124 -4.06 0.36 5.45
CA PHE A 124 -3.00 -0.38 6.14
C PHE A 124 -3.49 -1.10 7.40
N GLU A 125 -4.80 -1.02 7.71
CA GLU A 125 -5.38 -1.59 8.92
C GLU A 125 -6.75 -2.18 8.61
N ILE A 126 -6.79 -3.49 8.46
CA ILE A 126 -8.00 -4.28 8.17
C ILE A 126 -8.05 -5.44 9.14
N TYR A 127 -9.19 -5.60 9.79
CA TYR A 127 -9.43 -6.63 10.79
C TYR A 127 -10.63 -7.50 10.40
N VAL A 128 -10.63 -8.76 10.83
CA VAL A 128 -11.73 -9.69 10.61
C VAL A 128 -12.19 -10.27 11.94
N GLU A 129 -13.45 -10.06 12.29
CA GLU A 129 -14.09 -10.77 13.40
C GLU A 129 -14.72 -12.04 12.85
N LEU A 130 -14.27 -13.18 13.33
CA LEU A 130 -14.77 -14.50 12.97
C LEU A 130 -16.07 -14.84 13.70
N ASN A 131 -16.78 -15.88 13.24
CA ASN A 131 -18.03 -16.34 13.86
C ASN A 131 -17.90 -16.78 15.33
N ASP A 132 -16.70 -17.13 15.77
CA ASP A 132 -16.42 -17.48 17.16
C ASP A 132 -16.05 -16.25 18.06
N GLY A 133 -16.10 -15.05 17.47
CA GLY A 133 -15.84 -13.78 18.14
C GLY A 133 -14.34 -13.40 18.21
N LYS A 134 -13.45 -14.17 17.60
CA LYS A 134 -12.04 -13.80 17.49
C LYS A 134 -11.86 -12.71 16.47
N ILE A 135 -11.04 -11.73 16.79
CA ILE A 135 -10.68 -10.62 15.88
C ILE A 135 -9.23 -10.82 15.42
N ILE A 136 -9.03 -10.88 14.13
CA ILE A 136 -7.73 -11.09 13.48
C ILE A 136 -7.31 -9.82 12.78
N ASP A 137 -6.12 -9.31 13.13
CA ASP A 137 -5.44 -8.27 12.35
C ASP A 137 -4.82 -8.92 11.10
N LEU A 138 -5.30 -8.52 9.93
CA LEU A 138 -4.81 -9.05 8.65
C LEU A 138 -3.50 -8.40 8.20
N MET A 139 -3.15 -7.23 8.76
CA MET A 139 -2.00 -6.42 8.35
C MET A 139 -1.15 -6.02 9.56
N PRO A 140 -0.69 -6.99 10.38
CA PRO A 140 -0.03 -6.70 11.64
C PRO A 140 1.28 -5.94 11.44
N GLN A 141 1.51 -4.96 12.28
CA GLN A 141 2.68 -4.08 12.22
C GLN A 141 3.97 -4.82 12.56
N SER A 142 3.91 -5.77 13.47
CA SER A 142 5.05 -6.64 13.84
C SER A 142 5.52 -7.55 12.70
N GLY A 143 4.79 -7.55 11.59
CA GLY A 143 5.29 -7.97 10.29
C GLY A 143 5.20 -9.44 9.98
N ASN A 144 5.05 -10.34 10.92
CA ASN A 144 5.30 -11.72 10.57
C ASN A 144 4.05 -12.57 10.32
N TYR A 145 2.99 -12.40 11.07
CA TYR A 145 1.75 -13.18 10.89
C TYR A 145 0.54 -12.39 11.36
N PRO A 146 -0.62 -12.60 10.72
CA PRO A 146 -1.89 -12.15 11.27
C PRO A 146 -2.01 -12.54 12.75
N SER A 147 -2.41 -11.61 13.58
CA SER A 147 -2.47 -11.78 15.03
C SER A 147 -3.89 -11.61 15.54
N GLU A 148 -4.25 -12.42 16.54
CA GLU A 148 -5.51 -12.22 17.28
C GLU A 148 -5.37 -10.99 18.17
N ILE A 149 -6.36 -10.09 18.12
CA ILE A 149 -6.44 -8.88 18.93
C ILE A 149 -7.72 -8.89 19.78
N THR A 150 -7.77 -8.04 20.79
CA THR A 150 -8.95 -7.82 21.61
C THR A 150 -9.87 -6.77 21.00
N GLU A 151 -11.15 -6.79 21.37
CA GLU A 151 -12.12 -5.74 21.01
C GLU A 151 -11.63 -4.33 21.44
N GLY A 152 -11.01 -4.22 22.62
CA GLY A 152 -10.44 -2.95 23.09
C GLY A 152 -9.31 -2.43 22.19
N GLN A 153 -8.48 -3.30 21.63
CA GLN A 153 -7.44 -2.90 20.69
C GLN A 153 -8.05 -2.47 19.33
N LEU A 154 -9.12 -3.14 18.88
CA LEU A 154 -9.86 -2.70 17.70
C LEU A 154 -10.49 -1.32 17.94
N GLU A 155 -11.14 -1.12 19.07
CA GLU A 155 -11.73 0.17 19.46
C GLU A 155 -10.67 1.27 19.48
N GLU A 156 -9.51 1.03 20.09
CA GLU A 156 -8.37 1.93 20.15
C GLU A 156 -7.90 2.34 18.75
N SER A 157 -7.80 1.39 17.81
CA SER A 157 -7.40 1.67 16.41
C SER A 157 -8.33 2.67 15.73
N PHE A 158 -9.63 2.65 15.98
CA PHE A 158 -10.58 3.62 15.44
C PHE A 158 -10.51 4.98 16.12
N TYR A 159 -10.37 5.02 17.46
CA TYR A 159 -10.36 6.27 18.23
C TYR A 159 -9.04 7.04 18.10
N GLU A 160 -7.91 6.35 18.18
CA GLU A 160 -6.60 7.01 18.08
C GLU A 160 -6.37 7.63 16.71
N ARG A 161 -6.91 7.01 15.66
CA ARG A 161 -6.76 7.50 14.30
C ARG A 161 -7.71 8.60 13.93
N LYS A 162 -8.71 8.92 14.74
CA LYS A 162 -9.77 9.87 14.37
C LYS A 162 -10.27 9.59 12.95
N VAL A 163 -10.64 8.34 12.70
CA VAL A 163 -11.01 7.88 11.37
C VAL A 163 -12.16 8.71 10.82
N GLU A 164 -11.95 9.33 9.68
CA GLU A 164 -12.95 10.11 8.97
C GLU A 164 -13.39 9.34 7.71
N PHE A 165 -14.63 8.87 7.73
CA PHE A 165 -15.28 8.31 6.55
C PHE A 165 -16.06 9.39 5.80
N GLY A 166 -16.45 9.10 4.56
CA GLY A 166 -17.21 10.04 3.75
C GLY A 166 -16.38 11.21 3.21
N LYS A 167 -15.06 11.03 3.06
CA LYS A 167 -14.18 12.05 2.50
C LYS A 167 -14.68 12.51 1.13
N PRO A 168 -14.69 13.83 0.86
CA PRO A 168 -15.02 14.32 -0.47
C PRO A 168 -13.97 13.85 -1.49
N ILE A 169 -14.42 13.58 -2.71
CA ILE A 169 -13.51 13.33 -3.83
C ILE A 169 -12.68 14.58 -4.04
N GLU A 170 -11.37 14.52 -3.82
CA GLU A 170 -10.48 15.63 -4.12
C GLU A 170 -10.50 15.92 -5.64
N PRO A 171 -10.55 17.21 -6.06
CA PRO A 171 -10.44 17.52 -7.48
C PRO A 171 -9.09 17.00 -8.00
N GLU A 172 -9.13 16.34 -9.13
CA GLU A 172 -7.97 15.73 -9.79
C GLU A 172 -6.76 16.68 -9.74
N LEU A 173 -5.79 16.40 -8.91
CA LEU A 173 -4.47 16.98 -9.04
C LEU A 173 -3.97 16.53 -10.41
N LYS A 174 -3.72 17.49 -11.32
CA LYS A 174 -3.31 17.23 -12.71
C LYS A 174 -2.35 16.06 -12.78
N SER A 175 -2.76 15.01 -13.46
CA SER A 175 -2.00 13.77 -13.60
C SER A 175 -0.61 14.07 -14.14
N PHE A 176 0.41 13.84 -13.34
CA PHE A 176 1.78 13.79 -13.82
C PHE A 176 2.12 12.33 -14.09
N LYS A 177 2.11 11.98 -15.37
CA LYS A 177 2.75 10.74 -15.79
C LYS A 177 4.24 10.89 -15.55
N ILE A 178 4.74 10.28 -14.48
CA ILE A 178 6.11 9.82 -14.53
C ILE A 178 6.07 8.75 -15.62
N SER A 179 6.69 9.05 -16.78
CA SER A 179 6.83 8.07 -17.82
C SER A 179 7.56 6.87 -17.21
N GLU A 180 6.80 5.83 -16.86
CA GLU A 180 7.44 4.54 -16.66
C GLU A 180 8.23 4.27 -17.94
N PRO A 181 9.51 3.93 -17.85
CA PRO A 181 10.23 3.50 -19.04
C PRO A 181 9.40 2.39 -19.64
N VAL A 182 9.15 2.46 -20.96
CA VAL A 182 8.40 1.45 -21.69
C VAL A 182 9.14 0.13 -21.50
N LEU A 183 8.73 -0.63 -20.50
CA LEU A 183 9.33 -1.91 -20.11
C LEU A 183 8.78 -3.06 -20.96
N SER A 184 8.52 -2.80 -22.22
CA SER A 184 7.91 -3.72 -23.18
C SER A 184 8.67 -5.03 -23.44
N ARG A 185 9.71 -5.36 -22.65
CA ARG A 185 10.52 -6.58 -22.84
C ARG A 185 10.99 -7.28 -21.56
N ARG A 186 10.67 -6.79 -20.38
CA ARG A 186 10.95 -7.49 -19.12
C ARG A 186 9.63 -7.81 -18.46
N GLY A 187 9.46 -9.03 -17.94
CA GLY A 187 8.27 -9.43 -17.19
C GLY A 187 7.91 -8.43 -16.09
N SER A 188 6.75 -8.56 -15.45
CA SER A 188 6.34 -7.71 -14.34
C SER A 188 7.34 -7.78 -13.19
N PHE A 189 7.60 -6.65 -12.51
CA PHE A 189 8.37 -6.64 -11.27
C PHE A 189 7.46 -7.04 -10.12
N THR A 190 7.89 -8.03 -9.35
CA THR A 190 7.20 -8.46 -8.13
C THR A 190 7.89 -7.83 -6.92
N PRO A 191 7.23 -6.96 -6.15
CA PRO A 191 7.78 -6.43 -4.90
C PRO A 191 8.04 -7.55 -3.89
N CYS A 192 9.05 -7.35 -3.03
CA CYS A 192 9.29 -8.24 -1.92
C CYS A 192 8.18 -8.10 -0.87
N THR A 193 7.76 -9.23 -0.31
CA THR A 193 6.87 -9.27 0.85
C THR A 193 7.64 -9.55 2.13
N ILE A 194 7.03 -9.23 3.26
CA ILE A 194 7.56 -9.57 4.59
C ILE A 194 7.75 -11.09 4.66
N GLY A 195 6.75 -11.87 4.28
CA GLY A 195 6.79 -13.33 4.30
C GLY A 195 7.92 -13.97 3.48
N ASP A 196 8.51 -13.24 2.51
CA ASP A 196 9.65 -13.77 1.74
C ASP A 196 10.90 -13.98 2.60
N PHE A 197 10.96 -13.38 3.80
CA PHE A 197 12.16 -13.35 4.63
C PHE A 197 11.97 -13.94 6.02
N ASP A 198 10.77 -14.36 6.42
CA ASP A 198 10.46 -14.85 7.77
C ASP A 198 11.33 -16.07 8.17
N ASP A 199 11.58 -16.97 7.23
CA ASP A 199 12.40 -18.17 7.47
C ASP A 199 13.89 -17.95 7.18
N LEU A 200 14.30 -16.72 6.82
CA LEU A 200 15.67 -16.43 6.46
C LEU A 200 16.57 -16.42 7.71
N LYS A 201 17.62 -17.23 7.70
CA LYS A 201 18.65 -17.21 8.75
C LYS A 201 19.72 -16.18 8.42
N ILE A 202 19.74 -15.09 9.20
CA ILE A 202 20.75 -14.03 9.07
C ILE A 202 21.81 -14.22 10.15
N THR A 203 23.07 -14.04 9.75
CA THR A 203 24.15 -13.89 10.74
C THR A 203 24.35 -12.39 10.99
N ASP A 204 24.03 -11.93 12.18
CA ASP A 204 24.16 -10.53 12.58
C ASP A 204 25.63 -10.10 12.71
N SER A 205 25.89 -8.83 12.97
CA SER A 205 27.25 -8.28 13.11
C SER A 205 28.03 -8.88 14.32
N LYS A 206 27.33 -9.57 15.22
CA LYS A 206 27.94 -10.26 16.38
C LYS A 206 28.15 -11.73 16.15
N GLY A 207 27.90 -12.22 14.93
CA GLY A 207 28.02 -13.64 14.57
C GLY A 207 26.86 -14.52 15.07
N ARG A 208 25.76 -13.94 15.58
CA ARG A 208 24.61 -14.68 16.04
C ARG A 208 23.70 -14.99 14.85
N ARG A 209 23.13 -16.18 14.84
CA ARG A 209 22.08 -16.54 13.87
C ARG A 209 20.73 -16.07 14.41
N VAL A 210 20.04 -15.22 13.63
CA VAL A 210 18.74 -14.68 13.97
C VAL A 210 17.74 -14.91 12.84
N TYR A 211 16.48 -15.08 13.20
CA TYR A 211 15.38 -15.01 12.23
C TYR A 211 14.87 -13.56 12.24
N PRO A 212 14.63 -12.96 11.07
CA PRO A 212 14.09 -11.62 11.01
C PRO A 212 12.69 -11.53 11.63
N HIS A 213 12.43 -10.43 12.31
CA HIS A 213 11.12 -9.99 12.74
C HIS A 213 11.08 -8.47 12.67
N ASP A 214 9.91 -7.83 12.69
CA ASP A 214 9.74 -6.36 12.59
C ASP A 214 10.60 -5.75 11.46
N HIS A 215 10.61 -6.38 10.32
CA HIS A 215 11.56 -6.10 9.25
C HIS A 215 10.95 -5.44 8.01
N CYS A 216 9.84 -4.73 8.16
CA CYS A 216 9.20 -3.98 7.07
C CYS A 216 10.19 -3.04 6.36
N SER A 217 11.09 -2.40 7.09
CA SER A 217 12.03 -1.44 6.55
C SER A 217 13.13 -2.09 5.68
N PRO A 218 13.82 -3.16 6.10
CA PRO A 218 14.69 -3.92 5.20
C PRO A 218 13.96 -4.47 3.97
N THR A 219 12.71 -4.90 4.10
CA THR A 219 11.86 -5.37 3.00
C THR A 219 11.59 -4.26 1.98
N ALA A 220 11.15 -3.08 2.44
CA ALA A 220 10.94 -1.91 1.58
C ALA A 220 12.22 -1.48 0.88
N ALA A 221 13.35 -1.48 1.60
CA ALA A 221 14.65 -1.12 1.02
C ALA A 221 15.12 -2.12 -0.04
N THR A 222 14.89 -3.41 0.18
CA THR A 222 15.18 -4.47 -0.81
C THR A 222 14.36 -4.24 -2.07
N THR A 223 13.07 -4.01 -1.94
CA THR A 223 12.17 -3.69 -3.05
C THR A 223 12.69 -2.48 -3.84
N ILE A 224 13.03 -1.37 -3.18
CA ILE A 224 13.54 -0.16 -3.86
C ILE A 224 14.82 -0.45 -4.63
N MET A 225 15.80 -1.13 -4.01
CA MET A 225 17.07 -1.42 -4.66
C MET A 225 16.92 -2.36 -5.86
N LYS A 226 16.10 -3.39 -5.74
CA LYS A 226 15.78 -4.33 -6.81
C LYS A 226 14.97 -3.67 -7.93
N TYR A 227 14.03 -2.79 -7.59
CA TYR A 227 13.25 -2.05 -8.59
C TYR A 227 14.14 -1.13 -9.42
N PHE A 228 15.11 -0.41 -8.81
CA PHE A 228 16.10 0.36 -9.59
C PHE A 228 16.92 -0.53 -10.54
N SER A 229 17.29 -1.72 -10.13
CA SER A 229 17.98 -2.68 -11.01
C SER A 229 17.07 -3.14 -12.15
N TYR A 230 15.82 -3.45 -11.84
CA TYR A 230 14.81 -3.87 -12.82
C TYR A 230 14.59 -2.80 -13.90
N ILE A 231 14.46 -1.53 -13.53
CA ILE A 231 14.31 -0.42 -14.48
C ILE A 231 15.64 0.03 -15.14
N GLY A 232 16.74 -0.68 -14.87
CA GLY A 232 18.05 -0.40 -15.48
C GLY A 232 18.73 0.88 -14.97
N LYS A 233 18.39 1.35 -13.79
CA LYS A 233 18.95 2.56 -13.17
C LYS A 233 20.02 2.29 -12.09
N SER A 234 20.21 1.02 -11.72
CA SER A 234 21.22 0.59 -10.76
C SER A 234 22.19 -0.40 -11.40
N SER A 235 23.44 -0.39 -10.96
CA SER A 235 24.47 -1.37 -11.32
C SER A 235 24.43 -2.65 -10.48
N LEU A 236 23.38 -2.85 -9.68
CA LEU A 236 23.24 -4.05 -8.86
C LEU A 236 23.27 -5.30 -9.74
N SER A 237 24.22 -6.21 -9.45
CA SER A 237 24.33 -7.47 -10.15
C SER A 237 23.09 -8.34 -9.95
N SER A 238 22.62 -8.97 -11.01
CA SER A 238 21.54 -9.96 -10.97
C SER A 238 21.92 -11.23 -10.17
N ALA A 239 23.20 -11.42 -9.89
CA ALA A 239 23.66 -12.53 -9.04
C ALA A 239 23.23 -12.42 -7.58
N TYR A 240 22.98 -11.19 -7.09
CA TYR A 240 22.45 -11.02 -5.74
C TYR A 240 20.95 -11.35 -5.69
N SER A 241 20.60 -12.34 -4.89
CA SER A 241 19.20 -12.68 -4.61
C SER A 241 18.52 -11.59 -3.76
N ASN A 242 17.19 -11.66 -3.61
CA ASN A 242 16.47 -10.81 -2.65
C ASN A 242 16.98 -11.03 -1.22
N ASN A 243 17.26 -12.29 -0.86
CA ASN A 243 17.79 -12.65 0.46
C ASN A 243 19.16 -12.01 0.76
N ASP A 244 20.05 -11.94 -0.25
CA ASP A 244 21.37 -11.31 -0.09
C ASP A 244 21.22 -9.81 0.18
N VAL A 245 20.36 -9.14 -0.57
CA VAL A 245 20.12 -7.69 -0.44
C VAL A 245 19.44 -7.40 0.89
N PHE A 246 18.42 -8.17 1.24
CA PHE A 246 17.66 -8.04 2.48
C PHE A 246 18.57 -8.21 3.72
N ALA A 247 19.36 -9.28 3.78
CA ALA A 247 20.25 -9.55 4.91
C ALA A 247 21.21 -8.37 5.16
N LYS A 248 21.73 -7.75 4.09
CA LYS A 248 22.60 -6.57 4.22
C LYS A 248 21.83 -5.35 4.73
N PHE A 249 20.62 -5.10 4.28
CA PHE A 249 19.79 -4.01 4.81
C PHE A 249 19.40 -4.26 6.27
N TYR A 250 19.00 -5.48 6.62
CA TYR A 250 18.67 -5.87 7.99
C TYR A 250 19.79 -5.50 8.97
N ILE A 251 21.03 -5.86 8.62
CA ILE A 251 22.21 -5.54 9.42
C ILE A 251 22.52 -4.04 9.38
N ALA A 252 22.51 -3.40 8.20
CA ALA A 252 22.90 -2.01 8.03
C ALA A 252 21.94 -1.02 8.73
N MET A 253 20.67 -1.39 8.85
CA MET A 253 19.64 -0.61 9.55
C MET A 253 19.62 -0.86 11.07
N ASP A 254 20.45 -1.78 11.55
CA ASP A 254 20.44 -2.23 12.95
C ASP A 254 19.07 -2.77 13.39
N THR A 255 18.39 -3.45 12.48
CA THR A 255 17.06 -4.00 12.73
C THR A 255 17.11 -4.94 13.92
N ASN A 256 16.20 -4.76 14.87
CA ASN A 256 16.13 -5.52 16.14
C ASN A 256 17.46 -5.54 16.92
N GLY A 257 18.21 -4.43 16.86
CA GLY A 257 19.48 -4.29 17.55
C GLY A 257 20.58 -5.23 17.03
N GLY A 258 20.51 -5.66 15.78
CA GLY A 258 21.48 -6.57 15.16
C GLY A 258 22.91 -6.07 15.20
N VAL A 259 23.13 -4.77 15.31
CA VAL A 259 24.46 -4.13 15.51
C VAL A 259 24.63 -3.65 16.94
N SER A 260 23.70 -2.83 17.45
CA SER A 260 23.81 -2.19 18.76
C SER A 260 23.59 -3.16 19.91
N GLY A 261 22.80 -4.22 19.68
CA GLY A 261 22.33 -5.14 20.72
C GLY A 261 21.25 -4.53 21.62
N SER A 262 20.59 -3.47 21.13
CA SER A 262 19.37 -2.95 21.73
C SER A 262 18.34 -4.06 21.87
N LYS A 263 17.43 -3.91 22.81
CA LYS A 263 16.26 -4.79 22.94
C LYS A 263 15.06 -4.24 22.18
N ASP A 264 15.21 -3.04 21.58
CA ASP A 264 14.14 -2.39 20.84
C ASP A 264 13.84 -3.20 19.58
N SER A 265 12.58 -3.43 19.33
CA SER A 265 12.11 -4.05 18.09
C SER A 265 12.12 -3.05 16.93
N GLY A 266 12.16 -3.55 15.70
CA GLY A 266 12.16 -2.73 14.50
C GLY A 266 13.49 -2.01 14.24
N ILE A 267 13.42 -0.81 13.72
CA ILE A 267 14.59 -0.01 13.33
C ILE A 267 14.57 1.38 13.95
N VAL A 268 15.75 1.97 14.02
CA VAL A 268 15.88 3.42 14.29
C VAL A 268 15.83 4.18 12.96
N ARG A 269 14.79 4.98 12.74
CA ARG A 269 14.50 5.70 11.47
C ARG A 269 15.72 6.44 10.88
N LYS A 270 16.63 6.99 11.72
CA LYS A 270 17.85 7.66 11.26
C LYS A 270 18.83 6.74 10.52
N ASN A 271 18.69 5.42 10.67
CA ASN A 271 19.58 4.46 10.03
C ASN A 271 19.18 4.14 8.59
N ILE A 272 17.96 4.48 8.15
CA ILE A 272 17.43 4.11 6.83
C ILE A 272 18.30 4.72 5.72
N ALA A 273 18.47 6.04 5.71
CA ALA A 273 19.21 6.71 4.64
C ALA A 273 20.69 6.26 4.54
N PRO A 274 21.46 6.18 5.65
CA PRO A 274 22.83 5.66 5.61
C PRO A 274 22.93 4.20 5.14
N ALA A 275 21.93 3.36 5.45
CA ALA A 275 21.94 1.96 5.05
C ALA A 275 21.97 1.79 3.53
N TYR A 276 21.24 2.59 2.77
CA TYR A 276 21.28 2.54 1.30
C TYR A 276 22.70 2.79 0.76
N THR A 277 23.42 3.74 1.31
CA THR A 277 24.80 4.02 0.90
C THR A 277 25.71 2.85 1.25
N LYS A 278 25.63 2.34 2.49
CA LYS A 278 26.46 1.24 2.97
C LYS A 278 26.22 -0.03 2.15
N VAL A 279 24.97 -0.45 2.04
CA VAL A 279 24.60 -1.66 1.27
C VAL A 279 24.94 -1.50 -0.20
N GLY A 280 24.71 -0.32 -0.78
CA GLY A 280 25.07 -0.04 -2.16
C GLY A 280 26.58 -0.15 -2.42
N ILE A 281 27.43 0.30 -1.50
CA ILE A 281 28.88 0.12 -1.60
C ILE A 281 29.22 -1.37 -1.55
N ASP A 282 28.66 -2.10 -0.57
CA ASP A 282 28.94 -3.53 -0.36
C ASP A 282 28.52 -4.40 -1.55
N LEU A 283 27.50 -3.99 -2.30
CA LEU A 283 26.96 -4.70 -3.46
C LEU A 283 27.43 -4.14 -4.81
N GLY A 284 28.34 -3.17 -4.82
CA GLY A 284 28.83 -2.53 -6.05
C GLY A 284 27.77 -1.68 -6.79
N ALA A 285 26.72 -1.28 -6.08
CA ALA A 285 25.59 -0.50 -6.60
C ALA A 285 25.31 0.71 -5.69
N LYS A 286 26.32 1.57 -5.49
CA LYS A 286 26.19 2.75 -4.64
C LYS A 286 25.17 3.75 -5.21
N PRO A 287 24.19 4.20 -4.43
CA PRO A 287 23.26 5.25 -4.87
C PRO A 287 23.98 6.58 -5.08
N LYS A 288 23.53 7.37 -6.04
CA LYS A 288 23.97 8.75 -6.22
C LYS A 288 23.54 9.64 -5.06
N GLU A 289 22.34 9.39 -4.57
CA GLU A 289 21.75 10.15 -3.47
C GLU A 289 20.97 9.20 -2.55
N SER A 290 21.14 9.39 -1.25
CA SER A 290 20.28 8.78 -0.22
C SER A 290 20.27 9.70 0.99
N TYR A 291 19.12 10.32 1.26
CA TYR A 291 18.95 11.24 2.39
C TYR A 291 17.50 11.37 2.82
N THR A 292 17.29 11.74 4.07
CA THR A 292 15.96 12.07 4.61
C THR A 292 15.51 13.43 4.09
N LEU A 293 14.31 13.50 3.52
CA LEU A 293 13.68 14.75 3.08
C LEU A 293 13.33 15.64 4.28
N ARG A 294 13.40 16.97 4.08
CA ARG A 294 13.04 17.94 5.12
C ARG A 294 11.55 18.10 5.38
N GLY A 295 10.72 17.36 4.69
CA GLY A 295 9.27 17.38 4.85
C GLY A 295 8.63 16.12 4.34
N THR A 296 7.45 15.86 4.82
CA THR A 296 6.68 14.65 4.52
C THR A 296 5.47 14.91 3.63
N SER A 297 5.19 16.15 3.23
CA SER A 297 4.00 16.50 2.44
C SER A 297 3.94 15.77 1.09
N SER A 298 2.74 15.56 0.58
CA SER A 298 2.52 14.96 -0.75
C SER A 298 3.32 15.68 -1.83
N LYS A 299 3.34 17.02 -1.80
CA LYS A 299 4.13 17.84 -2.73
C LYS A 299 5.62 17.48 -2.68
N THR A 300 6.21 17.36 -1.48
CA THR A 300 7.62 17.01 -1.29
C THR A 300 7.93 15.64 -1.88
N MET A 301 7.06 14.66 -1.65
CA MET A 301 7.19 13.32 -2.18
C MET A 301 7.08 13.31 -3.72
N ILE A 302 6.09 14.00 -4.27
CA ILE A 302 5.88 14.11 -5.72
C ILE A 302 7.09 14.77 -6.39
N ASP A 303 7.63 15.86 -5.84
CA ASP A 303 8.79 16.54 -6.41
C ASP A 303 10.05 15.64 -6.41
N ALA A 304 10.21 14.81 -5.38
CA ALA A 304 11.30 13.83 -5.34
C ALA A 304 11.13 12.72 -6.39
N LEU A 305 9.91 12.19 -6.54
CA LEU A 305 9.60 11.20 -7.59
C LEU A 305 9.82 11.77 -8.99
N LYS A 306 9.40 13.00 -9.27
CA LYS A 306 9.66 13.72 -10.54
C LYS A 306 11.15 13.85 -10.83
N ALA A 307 11.98 13.98 -9.80
CA ALA A 307 13.46 14.01 -9.93
C ALA A 307 14.07 12.63 -10.18
N GLY A 308 13.25 11.60 -10.40
CA GLY A 308 13.68 10.22 -10.66
C GLY A 308 14.19 9.49 -9.43
N LYS A 309 13.72 9.87 -8.25
CA LYS A 309 14.01 9.21 -6.98
C LYS A 309 12.88 8.26 -6.62
N LEU A 310 13.19 7.19 -5.92
CA LEU A 310 12.21 6.37 -5.22
C LEU A 310 12.21 6.73 -3.74
N LEU A 311 11.12 6.43 -3.05
CA LEU A 311 10.97 6.85 -1.67
C LEU A 311 10.79 5.64 -0.76
N HIS A 312 11.56 5.63 0.32
CA HIS A 312 11.33 4.77 1.46
C HIS A 312 10.55 5.59 2.48
N VAL A 313 9.33 5.25 2.72
CA VAL A 313 8.41 6.03 3.56
C VAL A 313 8.11 5.25 4.83
N SER A 314 8.34 5.88 5.97
CA SER A 314 7.83 5.39 7.24
C SER A 314 6.47 5.99 7.48
N VAL A 315 5.47 5.15 7.67
CA VAL A 315 4.10 5.51 8.05
C VAL A 315 3.86 5.12 9.49
N ASP A 316 3.03 5.89 10.15
CA ASP A 316 2.56 5.56 11.49
C ASP A 316 1.25 4.80 11.36
N LEU A 317 1.17 3.66 11.97
CA LEU A 317 -0.05 2.84 11.97
C LEU A 317 -0.81 2.99 13.28
N LEU A 318 -0.15 3.35 14.38
CA LEU A 318 -0.76 3.69 15.67
C LEU A 318 -0.05 4.92 16.27
N GLU A 319 -0.78 5.78 16.98
CA GLU A 319 -0.17 6.87 17.77
C GLU A 319 0.64 6.34 18.97
N THR A 320 0.39 5.11 19.39
CA THR A 320 1.18 4.44 20.43
C THR A 320 2.59 4.16 19.91
N SER A 321 3.56 4.55 20.68
CA SER A 321 4.98 4.74 20.38
C SER A 321 5.76 3.57 19.76
N GLU A 322 5.14 2.45 19.47
CA GLU A 322 5.80 1.22 19.04
C GLU A 322 5.41 0.75 17.63
N GLY A 323 4.40 1.37 16.99
CA GLY A 323 3.85 0.90 15.74
C GLY A 323 4.16 1.79 14.54
N GLY A 324 5.19 1.49 13.79
CA GLY A 324 5.47 2.13 12.51
C GLY A 324 5.64 1.09 11.43
N HIS A 325 5.21 1.42 10.21
CA HIS A 325 5.44 0.57 9.04
C HIS A 325 6.33 1.28 8.02
N SER A 326 7.01 0.52 7.18
CA SER A 326 7.84 1.06 6.11
C SER A 326 7.38 0.52 4.77
N ILE A 327 7.17 1.44 3.83
CA ILE A 327 6.73 1.14 2.47
C ILE A 327 7.70 1.69 1.44
N ALA A 328 7.74 1.05 0.27
CA ALA A 328 8.44 1.57 -0.90
C ALA A 328 7.45 2.32 -1.79
N VAL A 329 7.77 3.57 -2.17
CA VAL A 329 6.95 4.37 -3.10
C VAL A 329 7.71 4.54 -4.40
N VAL A 330 7.10 4.10 -5.50
CA VAL A 330 7.78 4.02 -6.81
C VAL A 330 7.25 5.01 -7.84
N SER A 331 6.03 5.46 -7.72
CA SER A 331 5.45 6.47 -8.62
C SER A 331 4.26 7.20 -7.98
N TYR A 332 3.74 8.19 -8.71
CA TYR A 332 2.54 8.93 -8.35
C TYR A 332 1.73 9.20 -9.62
N SER A 333 0.45 8.91 -9.57
CA SER A 333 -0.48 9.14 -10.68
C SER A 333 -1.88 9.40 -10.16
N ASN A 334 -2.61 10.32 -10.79
CA ASN A 334 -4.04 10.61 -10.56
C ASN A 334 -4.45 10.84 -9.08
N GLY A 335 -3.57 11.37 -8.25
CA GLY A 335 -3.84 11.59 -6.83
C GLY A 335 -3.30 10.49 -5.91
N TYR A 336 -2.80 9.39 -6.46
CA TYR A 336 -2.38 8.19 -5.72
C TYR A 336 -0.89 7.94 -5.83
N PHE A 337 -0.29 7.47 -4.74
CA PHE A 337 1.06 6.94 -4.71
C PHE A 337 1.03 5.44 -4.96
N ARG A 338 1.82 4.97 -5.92
CA ARG A 338 2.02 3.54 -6.15
C ARG A 338 3.06 3.01 -5.18
N ILE A 339 2.64 2.11 -4.32
CA ILE A 339 3.40 1.62 -3.18
C ILE A 339 3.62 0.11 -3.23
N ALA A 340 4.71 -0.35 -2.64
CA ALA A 340 4.85 -1.73 -2.19
C ALA A 340 4.85 -1.71 -0.65
N ASP A 341 3.85 -2.31 -0.08
CA ASP A 341 3.57 -2.28 1.36
C ASP A 341 4.23 -3.43 2.14
N GLY A 342 4.78 -4.42 1.46
CA GLY A 342 5.38 -5.59 2.08
C GLY A 342 4.37 -6.68 2.48
N TRP A 343 3.07 -6.40 2.48
CA TRP A 343 2.05 -7.44 2.68
C TRP A 343 1.63 -8.08 1.36
N SER A 344 1.63 -7.30 0.28
CA SER A 344 1.25 -7.72 -1.07
C SER A 344 2.46 -7.97 -1.96
N SER A 345 2.39 -8.99 -2.83
CA SER A 345 3.41 -9.26 -3.85
C SER A 345 3.22 -8.43 -5.14
N TYR A 346 2.42 -7.38 -5.08
CA TYR A 346 2.13 -6.46 -6.18
C TYR A 346 2.04 -5.03 -5.65
N PHE A 347 2.04 -4.05 -6.55
CA PHE A 347 1.89 -2.66 -6.17
C PHE A 347 0.43 -2.29 -5.93
N ARG A 348 0.21 -1.45 -4.92
CA ARG A 348 -1.07 -0.82 -4.58
C ARG A 348 -0.99 0.67 -4.83
N ASN A 349 -2.14 1.31 -5.02
CA ASN A 349 -2.24 2.76 -5.20
C ASN A 349 -3.07 3.34 -4.06
N VAL A 350 -2.43 4.16 -3.22
CA VAL A 350 -3.02 4.70 -2.00
C VAL A 350 -2.93 6.21 -2.01
N SER A 351 -4.00 6.88 -1.57
CA SER A 351 -4.02 8.33 -1.45
C SER A 351 -3.09 8.80 -0.32
N TYR A 352 -2.46 9.96 -0.50
CA TYR A 352 -1.62 10.55 0.54
C TYR A 352 -2.38 10.79 1.85
N SER A 353 -3.65 11.19 1.77
CA SER A 353 -4.48 11.46 2.95
C SER A 353 -4.74 10.22 3.81
N ASP A 354 -4.53 9.03 3.26
CA ASP A 354 -4.71 7.77 3.96
C ASP A 354 -3.37 7.16 4.44
N MET A 355 -2.26 7.89 4.23
CA MET A 355 -0.93 7.53 4.71
C MET A 355 -0.51 8.48 5.84
N SER A 356 -0.36 7.99 7.05
CA SER A 356 0.20 8.75 8.18
C SER A 356 1.72 8.88 8.04
N VAL A 357 2.20 9.73 7.12
CA VAL A 357 3.62 9.81 6.76
C VAL A 357 4.44 10.49 7.84
N GLN A 358 5.39 9.76 8.43
CA GLN A 358 6.28 10.23 9.48
C GLN A 358 7.69 10.60 8.99
N GLN A 359 8.22 9.84 8.05
CA GLN A 359 9.53 10.11 7.47
C GLN A 359 9.56 9.68 6.00
N VAL A 360 10.31 10.41 5.21
CA VAL A 360 10.58 10.07 3.81
C VAL A 360 12.09 10.07 3.58
N VAL A 361 12.63 8.93 3.17
CA VAL A 361 14.01 8.82 2.66
C VAL A 361 13.94 8.74 1.14
N SER A 362 14.65 9.63 0.50
CA SER A 362 14.74 9.73 -0.95
C SER A 362 16.01 9.02 -1.43
N VAL A 363 15.87 8.14 -2.43
CA VAL A 363 16.96 7.33 -2.97
C VAL A 363 17.03 7.51 -4.49
N LYS A 364 18.25 7.64 -5.03
CA LYS A 364 18.52 7.73 -6.48
C LYS A 364 19.78 6.95 -6.84
N TYR A 365 19.67 6.11 -7.84
CA TYR A 365 20.80 5.35 -8.41
C TYR A 365 21.30 5.92 -9.75
#